data_0bb64a7f0819ed7c7e20623511a6cc63
#
_entry.id   0bb64a7f0819ed7c7e20623511a6cc63
#
_cell.length_a   1.000
_cell.length_b   1.000
_cell.length_c   1.000
_cell.angle_alpha   90.00
_cell.angle_beta   90.00
_cell.angle_gamma   90.00
#
_symmetry.space_group_name_H-M   'P 1'
#
loop_
_entity.id
_entity.type
_entity.pdbx_description
1 polymer ?
#
loop_
_entity_poly.entity_id
_entity_poly.type
_entity_poly.pdbx_seq_one_letter_code
_entity_poly.pdbx_strand_id
1 'polypeptide(L)'
;MKIDKDYVFEGPDGKETLADLFDGRSQLIVYHFMFGPDWDEGCKSCSYLADHFDGANWHLPHRDVTFVAISRAPLPKLEAYQKRLGWRFKWLSSQGNDFNFDYHVSFTKEEEQKNKVYYNYATGEFISDELPGLSVFYKDENGDVFHTYSAYARGLDHLVGTYNFLDLVPKGRDENPDSTMDWVRRHDEYLA
;
A
#
# COMPACT_ATOMS: atom_id res chain seq x y z
N MET A 1 1.65 14.27 13.07
CA MET A 1 0.74 13.91 14.18
C MET A 1 1.37 12.75 14.93
N LYS A 2 1.53 12.81 16.24
CA LYS A 2 2.04 11.70 17.06
C LYS A 2 1.03 10.55 17.04
N ILE A 3 1.53 9.31 16.97
CA ILE A 3 0.72 8.10 16.99
C ILE A 3 0.76 7.55 18.42
N ASP A 4 -0.39 7.58 19.07
CA ASP A 4 -0.55 7.10 20.47
C ASP A 4 -1.25 5.71 20.51
N LYS A 5 -1.70 5.19 19.37
CA LYS A 5 -2.38 3.88 19.25
C LYS A 5 -1.37 2.78 18.92
N ASP A 6 -1.44 1.69 19.66
CA ASP A 6 -0.63 0.51 19.39
C ASP A 6 -1.26 -0.31 18.25
N TYR A 7 -0.50 -0.50 17.16
CA TYR A 7 -0.83 -1.41 16.08
C TYR A 7 0.12 -2.60 16.10
N VAL A 8 -0.44 -3.79 15.99
CA VAL A 8 0.34 -5.05 15.91
C VAL A 8 -0.02 -5.75 14.61
N PHE A 9 0.99 -6.03 13.80
CA PHE A 9 0.89 -6.67 12.50
C PHE A 9 1.42 -8.10 12.58
N GLU A 10 0.95 -8.97 11.71
CA GLU A 10 1.51 -10.29 11.51
C GLU A 10 2.46 -10.25 10.30
N GLY A 11 3.73 -10.52 10.52
CA GLY A 11 4.77 -10.53 9.51
C GLY A 11 5.47 -11.88 9.41
N PRO A 12 6.36 -12.07 8.43
CA PRO A 12 7.06 -13.33 8.21
C PRO A 12 7.90 -13.79 9.42
N ASP A 13 8.35 -12.85 10.24
CA ASP A 13 9.15 -13.12 11.44
C ASP A 13 8.31 -13.15 12.73
N GLY A 14 6.99 -13.06 12.64
CA GLY A 14 6.05 -13.04 13.74
C GLY A 14 5.30 -11.71 13.88
N LYS A 15 4.86 -11.42 15.12
CA LYS A 15 4.11 -10.17 15.40
C LYS A 15 5.07 -9.01 15.60
N GLU A 16 4.77 -7.89 14.99
CA GLU A 16 5.55 -6.65 15.03
C GLU A 16 4.65 -5.44 15.26
N THR A 17 5.10 -4.51 16.08
CA THR A 17 4.45 -3.22 16.28
C THR A 17 4.80 -2.24 15.15
N LEU A 18 4.05 -1.14 15.02
CA LEU A 18 4.39 -0.07 14.07
C LEU A 18 5.82 0.46 14.30
N ALA A 19 6.28 0.52 15.55
CA ALA A 19 7.63 0.97 15.90
C ALA A 19 8.71 -0.04 15.47
N ASP A 20 8.42 -1.35 15.46
CA ASP A 20 9.34 -2.39 15.02
C ASP A 20 9.54 -2.35 13.50
N LEU A 21 8.51 -1.93 12.72
CA LEU A 21 8.58 -1.86 11.27
C LEU A 21 9.63 -0.87 10.74
N PHE A 22 10.13 0.01 11.56
CA PHE A 22 11.23 0.91 11.19
C PHE A 22 12.57 0.18 10.99
N ASP A 23 12.72 -1.03 11.52
CA ASP A 23 13.91 -1.88 11.32
C ASP A 23 15.23 -1.13 11.60
N GLY A 24 15.27 -0.44 12.74
CA GLY A 24 16.43 0.35 13.18
C GLY A 24 16.61 1.71 12.51
N ARG A 25 15.72 2.10 11.57
CA ARG A 25 15.74 3.39 10.86
C ARG A 25 14.79 4.40 11.49
N SER A 26 14.92 5.66 11.11
CA SER A 26 14.05 6.73 11.60
C SER A 26 12.85 7.02 10.70
N GLN A 27 12.83 6.50 9.46
CA GLN A 27 11.78 6.78 8.50
C GLN A 27 11.16 5.48 7.99
N LEU A 28 9.82 5.48 7.87
CA LEU A 28 9.05 4.32 7.40
C LEU A 28 8.04 4.76 6.34
N ILE A 29 8.05 4.05 5.21
CA ILE A 29 7.02 4.16 4.18
C ILE A 29 6.16 2.89 4.24
N VAL A 30 4.86 3.06 4.39
CA VAL A 30 3.86 1.99 4.36
C VAL A 30 3.03 2.14 3.10
N TYR A 31 3.07 1.14 2.22
CA TYR A 31 2.15 1.02 1.11
C TYR A 31 0.92 0.22 1.51
N HIS A 32 -0.25 0.84 1.47
CA HIS A 32 -1.53 0.18 1.71
C HIS A 32 -1.96 -0.53 0.43
N PHE A 33 -1.59 -1.80 0.32
CA PHE A 33 -1.89 -2.63 -0.84
C PHE A 33 -3.28 -3.25 -0.69
N MET A 34 -4.15 -3.06 -1.68
CA MET A 34 -5.51 -3.59 -1.68
C MET A 34 -5.51 -5.12 -1.81
N PHE A 35 -5.67 -5.80 -0.69
CA PHE A 35 -5.88 -7.24 -0.60
C PHE A 35 -6.73 -7.53 0.63
N GLY A 36 -8.05 -7.61 0.42
CA GLY A 36 -9.04 -7.88 1.47
C GLY A 36 -8.98 -9.33 1.97
N PRO A 37 -9.51 -9.62 3.16
CA PRO A 37 -9.47 -10.96 3.75
C PRO A 37 -10.13 -12.03 2.88
N ASP A 38 -11.23 -11.66 2.21
CA ASP A 38 -12.05 -12.56 1.39
C ASP A 38 -11.67 -12.58 -0.09
N TRP A 39 -10.66 -11.77 -0.49
CA TRP A 39 -10.21 -11.72 -1.88
C TRP A 39 -9.34 -12.93 -2.21
N ASP A 40 -9.49 -13.48 -3.42
CA ASP A 40 -8.67 -14.59 -3.91
C ASP A 40 -7.28 -14.13 -4.32
N GLU A 41 -7.17 -12.90 -4.85
CA GLU A 41 -5.93 -12.30 -5.36
C GLU A 41 -5.83 -10.83 -4.99
N GLY A 42 -4.61 -10.33 -4.91
CA GLY A 42 -4.32 -8.91 -4.75
C GLY A 42 -4.76 -8.08 -5.97
N CYS A 43 -5.09 -6.82 -5.74
CA CYS A 43 -5.48 -5.88 -6.80
C CYS A 43 -4.40 -5.77 -7.89
N LYS A 44 -4.77 -5.87 -9.17
CA LYS A 44 -3.84 -5.78 -10.30
C LYS A 44 -3.13 -4.43 -10.41
N SER A 45 -3.87 -3.33 -10.17
CA SER A 45 -3.29 -1.98 -10.22
C SER A 45 -2.33 -1.74 -9.05
N CYS A 46 -2.62 -2.28 -7.86
CA CYS A 46 -1.68 -2.26 -6.75
C CYS A 46 -0.43 -3.09 -7.04
N SER A 47 -0.58 -4.22 -7.75
CA SER A 47 0.55 -5.05 -8.18
C SER A 47 1.46 -4.28 -9.15
N TYR A 48 0.87 -3.54 -10.09
CA TYR A 48 1.61 -2.66 -11.00
C TYR A 48 2.43 -1.59 -10.25
N LEU A 49 1.87 -0.96 -9.21
CA LEU A 49 2.63 -0.04 -8.36
C LEU A 49 3.75 -0.78 -7.60
N ALA A 50 3.45 -1.95 -7.04
CA ALA A 50 4.39 -2.74 -6.23
C ALA A 50 5.63 -3.17 -7.03
N ASP A 51 5.49 -3.45 -8.33
CA ASP A 51 6.61 -3.74 -9.23
C ASP A 51 7.66 -2.62 -9.25
N HIS A 52 7.23 -1.36 -9.11
CA HIS A 52 8.15 -0.21 -9.07
C HIS A 52 8.77 -0.02 -7.70
N PHE A 53 8.07 -0.38 -6.63
CA PHE A 53 8.58 -0.23 -5.27
C PHE A 53 9.66 -1.26 -4.93
N ASP A 54 9.56 -2.49 -5.45
CA ASP A 54 10.52 -3.55 -5.18
C ASP A 54 11.95 -3.17 -5.63
N GLY A 55 12.07 -2.50 -6.77
CA GLY A 55 13.36 -1.97 -7.24
C GLY A 55 13.92 -0.84 -6.36
N ALA A 56 13.07 0.08 -5.92
CA ALA A 56 13.48 1.19 -5.04
C ALA A 56 13.96 0.70 -3.67
N ASN A 57 13.44 -0.43 -3.19
CA ASN A 57 13.74 -0.98 -1.87
C ASN A 57 15.23 -1.39 -1.68
N TRP A 58 16.01 -1.53 -2.76
CA TRP A 58 17.46 -1.70 -2.66
C TRP A 58 18.18 -0.44 -2.17
N HIS A 59 17.64 0.74 -2.44
CA HIS A 59 18.30 2.02 -2.21
C HIS A 59 17.79 2.73 -0.95
N LEU A 60 16.51 2.60 -0.63
CA LEU A 60 15.87 3.30 0.48
C LEU A 60 16.57 3.07 1.84
N PRO A 61 17.00 1.83 2.21
CA PRO A 61 17.68 1.59 3.47
C PRO A 61 18.99 2.36 3.65
N HIS A 62 19.68 2.68 2.54
CA HIS A 62 20.91 3.49 2.55
C HIS A 62 20.66 4.99 2.78
N ARG A 63 19.37 5.39 2.84
CA ARG A 63 18.93 6.75 3.14
C ARG A 63 18.02 6.79 4.37
N ASP A 64 18.23 5.84 5.28
CA ASP A 64 17.50 5.77 6.56
C ASP A 64 15.98 5.63 6.38
N VAL A 65 15.54 4.85 5.38
CA VAL A 65 14.13 4.63 5.07
C VAL A 65 13.85 3.14 4.99
N THR A 66 12.87 2.67 5.75
CA THR A 66 12.27 1.34 5.59
C THR A 66 11.01 1.45 4.74
N PHE A 67 10.82 0.50 3.83
CA PHE A 67 9.61 0.35 3.05
C PHE A 67 8.94 -0.99 3.38
N VAL A 68 7.64 -0.97 3.65
CA VAL A 68 6.82 -2.17 3.83
C VAL A 68 5.49 -2.03 3.10
N ALA A 69 4.89 -3.15 2.72
CA ALA A 69 3.49 -3.19 2.32
C ALA A 69 2.63 -3.73 3.47
N ILE A 70 1.39 -3.26 3.57
CA ILE A 70 0.41 -3.74 4.55
C ILE A 70 -0.92 -3.99 3.84
N SER A 71 -1.56 -5.12 4.17
CA SER A 71 -2.89 -5.51 3.67
C SER A 71 -3.69 -6.22 4.75
N ARG A 72 -5.01 -6.29 4.61
CA ARG A 72 -5.89 -7.00 5.54
C ARG A 72 -6.03 -8.50 5.29
N ALA A 73 -5.57 -9.01 4.14
CA ALA A 73 -5.58 -10.45 3.88
C ALA A 73 -4.69 -11.20 4.91
N PRO A 74 -5.02 -12.46 5.24
CA PRO A 74 -4.19 -13.29 6.11
C PRO A 74 -2.77 -13.43 5.55
N LEU A 75 -1.76 -13.45 6.44
CA LEU A 75 -0.34 -13.53 6.06
C LEU A 75 -0.03 -14.64 5.04
N PRO A 76 -0.54 -15.88 5.17
CA PRO A 76 -0.25 -16.93 4.18
C PRO A 76 -0.71 -16.59 2.75
N LYS A 77 -1.81 -15.80 2.58
CA LYS A 77 -2.24 -15.32 1.26
C LYS A 77 -1.25 -14.29 0.71
N LEU A 78 -0.77 -13.38 1.55
CA LEU A 78 0.22 -12.36 1.18
C LEU A 78 1.53 -13.01 0.71
N GLU A 79 2.05 -13.96 1.49
CA GLU A 79 3.29 -14.68 1.18
C GLU A 79 3.19 -15.48 -0.13
N ALA A 80 2.07 -16.18 -0.36
CA ALA A 80 1.85 -16.92 -1.58
C ALA A 80 1.81 -16.00 -2.82
N TYR A 81 1.13 -14.86 -2.70
CA TYR A 81 1.02 -13.89 -3.78
C TYR A 81 2.34 -13.17 -4.04
N GLN A 82 3.05 -12.77 -2.99
CA GLN A 82 4.38 -12.17 -3.05
C GLN A 82 5.39 -13.11 -3.74
N LYS A 83 5.38 -14.39 -3.36
CA LYS A 83 6.23 -15.42 -3.97
C LYS A 83 5.93 -15.61 -5.46
N ARG A 84 4.65 -15.61 -5.85
CA ARG A 84 4.22 -15.69 -7.26
C ARG A 84 4.80 -14.55 -8.07
N LEU A 85 4.74 -13.32 -7.55
CA LEU A 85 5.18 -12.12 -8.26
C LEU A 85 6.67 -11.77 -8.02
N GLY A 86 7.38 -12.55 -7.20
CA GLY A 86 8.82 -12.41 -6.99
C GLY A 86 9.26 -11.15 -6.25
N TRP A 87 8.36 -10.49 -5.52
CA TRP A 87 8.69 -9.30 -4.74
C TRP A 87 9.47 -9.63 -3.47
N ARG A 88 10.31 -8.70 -3.01
CA ARG A 88 11.23 -8.88 -1.88
C ARG A 88 10.98 -7.90 -0.73
N PHE A 89 10.16 -6.87 -0.93
CA PHE A 89 9.79 -5.97 0.16
C PHE A 89 9.02 -6.74 1.25
N LYS A 90 9.16 -6.31 2.49
CA LYS A 90 8.42 -6.88 3.60
C LYS A 90 6.94 -6.59 3.48
N TRP A 91 6.10 -7.62 3.58
CA TRP A 91 4.65 -7.51 3.51
C TRP A 91 4.00 -8.08 4.76
N LEU A 92 3.19 -7.29 5.45
CA LEU A 92 2.57 -7.65 6.71
C LEU A 92 1.05 -7.64 6.59
N SER A 93 0.41 -8.47 7.43
CA SER A 93 -1.03 -8.50 7.59
C SER A 93 -1.46 -7.60 8.74
N SER A 94 -2.42 -6.73 8.48
CA SER A 94 -3.15 -5.95 9.49
C SER A 94 -4.48 -6.63 9.89
N GLN A 95 -4.65 -7.91 9.55
CA GLN A 95 -5.85 -8.65 9.93
C GLN A 95 -6.02 -8.64 11.45
N GLY A 96 -7.18 -8.19 11.92
CA GLY A 96 -7.51 -8.15 13.35
C GLY A 96 -7.07 -6.88 14.08
N ASN A 97 -6.52 -5.87 13.38
CA ASN A 97 -6.31 -4.54 13.94
C ASN A 97 -7.00 -3.45 13.08
N ASP A 98 -7.05 -2.23 13.59
CA ASP A 98 -7.79 -1.11 12.96
C ASP A 98 -6.92 -0.26 12.02
N PHE A 99 -5.66 -0.60 11.79
CA PHE A 99 -4.70 0.25 11.07
C PHE A 99 -5.24 0.74 9.72
N ASN A 100 -5.72 -0.17 8.88
CA ASN A 100 -6.23 0.20 7.56
C ASN A 100 -7.50 1.09 7.63
N PHE A 101 -8.33 0.90 8.65
CA PHE A 101 -9.53 1.74 8.88
C PHE A 101 -9.14 3.14 9.35
N ASP A 102 -8.18 3.25 10.27
CA ASP A 102 -7.69 4.53 10.80
C ASP A 102 -6.98 5.37 9.73
N TYR A 103 -6.38 4.72 8.71
CA TYR A 103 -5.79 5.39 7.53
C TYR A 103 -6.75 5.50 6.34
N HIS A 104 -8.03 5.20 6.55
CA HIS A 104 -9.12 5.35 5.56
C HIS A 104 -8.86 4.64 4.23
N VAL A 105 -8.25 3.46 4.29
CA VAL A 105 -7.98 2.60 3.13
C VAL A 105 -8.76 1.29 3.16
N SER A 106 -9.50 1.04 4.25
CA SER A 106 -10.47 -0.03 4.39
C SER A 106 -11.75 0.51 5.03
N PHE A 107 -12.87 -0.04 4.68
CA PHE A 107 -14.18 0.48 5.06
C PHE A 107 -15.05 -0.59 5.73
N THR A 108 -15.88 -0.12 6.65
CA THR A 108 -16.81 -0.97 7.41
C THR A 108 -18.06 -1.30 6.61
N LYS A 109 -18.76 -2.38 6.99
CA LYS A 109 -20.05 -2.70 6.41
C LYS A 109 -21.11 -1.60 6.62
N GLU A 110 -20.98 -0.80 7.66
CA GLU A 110 -21.85 0.35 7.92
C GLU A 110 -21.63 1.48 6.91
N GLU A 111 -20.37 1.77 6.58
CA GLU A 111 -19.99 2.76 5.55
C GLU A 111 -20.45 2.32 4.16
N GLU A 112 -20.27 1.03 3.83
CA GLU A 112 -20.79 0.41 2.60
C GLU A 112 -22.32 0.57 2.50
N GLN A 113 -23.06 0.20 3.56
CA GLN A 113 -24.54 0.31 3.60
C GLN A 113 -25.03 1.75 3.46
N LYS A 114 -24.29 2.72 4.02
CA LYS A 114 -24.57 4.14 3.89
C LYS A 114 -24.14 4.73 2.54
N ASN A 115 -23.41 3.98 1.72
CA ASN A 115 -22.76 4.44 0.49
C ASN A 115 -21.96 5.73 0.71
N LYS A 116 -21.25 5.81 1.85
CA LYS A 116 -20.54 7.02 2.25
C LYS A 116 -19.24 6.70 2.99
N VAL A 117 -18.12 7.05 2.40
CA VAL A 117 -16.77 6.82 2.94
C VAL A 117 -15.95 8.10 2.95
N TYR A 118 -15.00 8.20 3.89
CA TYR A 118 -13.97 9.24 3.86
C TYR A 118 -12.69 8.65 3.27
N TYR A 119 -12.28 9.14 2.11
CA TYR A 119 -11.08 8.70 1.41
C TYR A 119 -10.44 9.85 0.65
N ASN A 120 -9.13 9.85 0.56
CA ASN A 120 -8.37 10.87 -0.19
C ASN A 120 -8.76 12.30 0.21
N TYR A 121 -8.87 12.54 1.53
CA TYR A 121 -9.22 13.84 2.14
C TYR A 121 -10.62 14.38 1.80
N ALA A 122 -11.50 13.55 1.30
CA ALA A 122 -12.87 13.92 0.96
C ALA A 122 -13.87 12.82 1.33
N THR A 123 -15.11 13.22 1.53
CA THR A 123 -16.23 12.27 1.66
C THR A 123 -16.80 12.01 0.28
N GLY A 124 -16.93 10.73 -0.08
CA GLY A 124 -17.45 10.26 -1.36
C GLY A 124 -18.31 9.02 -1.22
N GLU A 125 -18.70 8.45 -2.35
CA GLU A 125 -19.44 7.19 -2.42
C GLU A 125 -18.51 6.00 -2.14
N PHE A 126 -19.08 4.90 -1.65
CA PHE A 126 -18.39 3.64 -1.48
C PHE A 126 -18.06 3.02 -2.86
N ILE A 127 -16.79 2.68 -3.08
CA ILE A 127 -16.31 2.09 -4.33
C ILE A 127 -15.89 0.64 -4.12
N SER A 128 -15.22 0.36 -3.01
CA SER A 128 -14.68 -0.96 -2.66
C SER A 128 -14.43 -1.01 -1.15
N ASP A 129 -14.35 -2.20 -0.59
CA ASP A 129 -13.98 -2.44 0.82
C ASP A 129 -12.50 -2.16 1.11
N GLU A 130 -11.66 -2.08 0.06
CA GLU A 130 -10.26 -1.67 0.13
C GLU A 130 -9.98 -0.60 -0.92
N LEU A 131 -9.17 0.41 -0.59
CA LEU A 131 -8.64 1.41 -1.52
C LEU A 131 -7.13 1.63 -1.28
N PRO A 132 -6.35 2.03 -2.31
CA PRO A 132 -4.90 2.13 -2.19
C PRO A 132 -4.47 3.42 -1.49
N GLY A 133 -3.33 3.35 -0.82
CA GLY A 133 -2.71 4.53 -0.22
C GLY A 133 -1.24 4.29 0.09
N LEU A 134 -0.57 5.36 0.48
CA LEU A 134 0.78 5.32 1.00
C LEU A 134 0.85 6.28 2.17
N SER A 135 1.42 5.82 3.29
CA SER A 135 1.63 6.63 4.48
C SER A 135 3.08 6.64 4.89
N VAL A 136 3.55 7.77 5.38
CA VAL A 136 4.95 7.98 5.80
C VAL A 136 4.98 8.33 7.28
N PHE A 137 5.92 7.69 7.98
CA PHE A 137 6.12 7.86 9.41
C PHE A 137 7.56 8.23 9.71
N TYR A 138 7.73 8.95 10.80
CA TYR A 138 9.03 9.29 11.38
C TYR A 138 9.06 8.84 12.83
N LYS A 139 10.15 8.24 13.25
CA LYS A 139 10.43 7.85 14.64
C LYS A 139 11.57 8.72 15.17
N ASP A 140 11.31 9.48 16.23
CA ASP A 140 12.30 10.35 16.84
C ASP A 140 13.28 9.58 17.75
N GLU A 141 14.25 10.32 18.32
CA GLU A 141 15.27 9.77 19.22
C GLU A 141 14.70 9.22 20.54
N ASN A 142 13.48 9.63 20.94
CA ASN A 142 12.79 9.11 22.11
C ASN A 142 12.01 7.82 21.81
N GLY A 143 11.91 7.43 20.54
CA GLY A 143 11.11 6.31 20.08
C GLY A 143 9.65 6.67 19.77
N ASP A 144 9.27 7.94 19.85
CA ASP A 144 7.94 8.41 19.50
C ASP A 144 7.72 8.36 17.97
N VAL A 145 6.60 7.79 17.56
CA VAL A 145 6.24 7.65 16.15
C VAL A 145 5.29 8.76 15.72
N PHE A 146 5.58 9.38 14.59
CA PHE A 146 4.78 10.45 13.99
C PHE A 146 4.35 10.09 12.59
N HIS A 147 3.07 10.23 12.27
CA HIS A 147 2.58 10.25 10.90
C HIS A 147 2.88 11.63 10.28
N THR A 148 3.54 11.64 9.13
CA THR A 148 4.06 12.86 8.49
C THR A 148 3.41 13.17 7.14
N TYR A 149 2.98 12.14 6.40
CA TYR A 149 2.43 12.30 5.05
C TYR A 149 1.55 11.11 4.68
N SER A 150 0.51 11.36 3.89
CA SER A 150 -0.20 10.31 3.15
C SER A 150 -0.61 10.81 1.76
N ALA A 151 -0.63 9.88 0.82
CA ALA A 151 -1.17 10.06 -0.53
C ALA A 151 -2.06 8.87 -0.89
N TYR A 152 -3.07 9.14 -1.73
CA TYR A 152 -4.10 8.17 -2.09
C TYR A 152 -4.41 8.23 -3.58
N ALA A 153 -5.05 7.19 -4.11
CA ALA A 153 -5.51 7.13 -5.49
C ALA A 153 -4.42 7.57 -6.50
N ARG A 154 -4.76 8.46 -7.42
CA ARG A 154 -3.83 8.99 -8.45
C ARG A 154 -2.70 9.87 -7.88
N GLY A 155 -2.77 10.25 -6.61
CA GLY A 155 -1.65 10.87 -5.92
C GLY A 155 -0.38 10.02 -5.84
N LEU A 156 -0.48 8.71 -6.13
CA LEU A 156 0.63 7.77 -6.18
C LEU A 156 1.29 7.65 -7.56
N ASP A 157 0.75 8.28 -8.61
CA ASP A 157 1.22 8.12 -9.99
C ASP A 157 2.69 8.50 -10.19
N HIS A 158 3.17 9.51 -9.47
CA HIS A 158 4.57 9.94 -9.55
C HIS A 158 5.58 8.90 -9.07
N LEU A 159 5.12 7.88 -8.33
CA LEU A 159 5.92 6.74 -7.87
C LEU A 159 5.94 5.58 -8.88
N VAL A 160 5.15 5.68 -9.95
CA VAL A 160 5.04 4.65 -10.98
C VAL A 160 6.00 4.97 -12.13
N GLY A 161 7.16 4.32 -12.14
CA GLY A 161 8.20 4.56 -13.14
C GLY A 161 7.71 4.36 -14.57
N THR A 162 6.84 3.37 -14.82
CA THR A 162 6.25 3.18 -16.16
C THR A 162 5.46 4.41 -16.61
N TYR A 163 4.66 5.05 -15.74
CA TYR A 163 3.98 6.29 -16.09
C TYR A 163 4.95 7.43 -16.40
N ASN A 164 6.03 7.54 -15.61
CA ASN A 164 7.07 8.53 -15.86
C ASN A 164 7.70 8.35 -17.25
N PHE A 165 7.92 7.10 -17.69
CA PHE A 165 8.41 6.82 -19.04
C PHE A 165 7.35 7.09 -20.12
N LEU A 166 6.09 6.69 -19.90
CA LEU A 166 5.01 6.93 -20.86
C LEU A 166 4.76 8.42 -21.08
N ASP A 167 4.89 9.25 -20.05
CA ASP A 167 4.76 10.69 -20.13
C ASP A 167 5.84 11.36 -21.01
N LEU A 168 6.94 10.64 -21.33
CA LEU A 168 8.02 11.11 -22.22
C LEU A 168 7.83 10.71 -23.69
N VAL A 169 6.97 9.74 -23.99
CA VAL A 169 6.80 9.25 -25.36
C VAL A 169 5.64 9.96 -26.08
N PRO A 170 5.64 10.04 -27.44
CA PRO A 170 4.68 10.85 -28.19
C PRO A 170 3.21 10.51 -27.97
N LYS A 171 2.87 9.25 -27.66
CA LYS A 171 1.49 8.86 -27.37
C LYS A 171 1.07 9.09 -25.92
N GLY A 172 2.04 9.35 -25.03
CA GLY A 172 1.78 9.46 -23.60
C GLY A 172 1.29 8.13 -23.00
N ARG A 173 0.41 8.21 -22.00
CA ARG A 173 -0.15 7.02 -21.32
C ARG A 173 -1.18 6.28 -22.18
N ASP A 174 -1.81 6.97 -23.13
CA ASP A 174 -2.82 6.44 -24.07
C ASP A 174 -3.92 5.61 -23.37
N GLU A 175 -4.33 6.05 -22.19
CA GLU A 175 -5.33 5.39 -21.35
C GLU A 175 -6.74 5.77 -21.77
N ASN A 176 -7.67 4.82 -21.58
CA ASN A 176 -9.10 5.11 -21.72
C ASN A 176 -9.54 6.12 -20.65
N PRO A 177 -10.08 7.30 -21.03
CA PRO A 177 -10.51 8.32 -20.06
C PRO A 177 -11.57 7.83 -19.07
N ASP A 178 -12.44 6.90 -19.50
CA ASP A 178 -13.53 6.37 -18.69
C ASP A 178 -13.09 5.22 -17.77
N SER A 179 -11.92 4.63 -18.05
CA SER A 179 -11.39 3.50 -17.29
C SER A 179 -9.87 3.48 -17.33
N THR A 180 -9.25 4.41 -16.62
CA THR A 180 -7.78 4.46 -16.48
C THR A 180 -7.26 3.16 -15.86
N MET A 181 -6.07 2.72 -16.27
CA MET A 181 -5.44 1.46 -15.84
C MET A 181 -6.21 0.18 -16.26
N ASP A 182 -7.17 0.23 -17.18
CA ASP A 182 -7.87 -0.96 -17.67
C ASP A 182 -6.94 -1.91 -18.45
N TRP A 183 -5.90 -1.37 -19.07
CA TRP A 183 -4.84 -2.11 -19.77
C TRP A 183 -3.87 -2.85 -18.82
N VAL A 184 -3.80 -2.44 -17.54
CA VAL A 184 -2.85 -3.00 -16.57
C VAL A 184 -3.19 -4.45 -16.26
N ARG A 185 -2.16 -5.30 -16.26
CA ARG A 185 -2.18 -6.69 -15.82
C ARG A 185 -1.13 -6.89 -14.73
N ARG A 186 -1.18 -8.00 -14.01
CA ARG A 186 -0.02 -8.43 -13.22
C ARG A 186 1.12 -8.76 -14.17
N HIS A 187 2.37 -8.50 -13.79
CA HIS A 187 3.48 -8.64 -14.73
C HIS A 187 3.64 -10.07 -15.28
N ASP A 188 3.24 -11.09 -14.51
CA ASP A 188 3.25 -12.49 -14.95
C ASP A 188 2.13 -12.84 -15.95
N GLU A 189 1.12 -11.99 -16.11
CA GLU A 189 0.00 -12.16 -17.04
C GLU A 189 0.28 -11.58 -18.43
N TYR A 190 1.31 -10.74 -18.61
CA TYR A 190 1.71 -10.21 -19.92
C TYR A 190 2.47 -11.22 -20.77
N LEU A 191 2.98 -12.28 -20.16
CA LEU A 191 3.81 -13.30 -20.83
C LEU A 191 2.99 -14.53 -21.30
N ALA A 192 1.68 -14.49 -21.08
CA ALA A 192 0.78 -15.58 -21.42
C ALA A 192 0.22 -15.47 -22.87
#